data_d0de6696a6efcf735c30ec2dcc8e68e9
#
_entry.id   d0de6696a6efcf735c30ec2dcc8e68e9
#
_cell.length_a   1.000
_cell.length_b   1.000
_cell.length_c   1.000
_cell.angle_alpha   90.00
_cell.angle_beta   90.00
_cell.angle_gamma   90.00
#
_symmetry.space_group_name_H-M   'P 1'
#
loop_
_entity.id
_entity.type
_entity.pdbx_description
1 polymer ?
#
loop_
_entity_poly.entity_id
_entity_poly.type
_entity_poly.pdbx_seq_one_letter_code
_entity_poly.pdbx_strand_id
1 'polypeptide(L)'
;MSEAFVVERDFLFKDSIFEITSISVEHDEDINGSNLEGDFIISGDYRLHEISINKEDFSFKLPFIHEIRSNVNLDTINLEITDFTYELNNNDELHVHIEYIVSGEQSLIEFADEKDLNEFLNKTDAEVVDLTEDEPRFKEVS
;
A
#
# COMPACT_ATOMS: atom_id res chain seq x y z
N MET A 1 10.85 -8.78 2.53
CA MET A 1 9.51 -8.90 1.96
C MET A 1 9.36 -7.89 0.83
N SER A 2 8.81 -8.31 -0.29
CA SER A 2 8.52 -7.42 -1.41
C SER A 2 7.33 -7.99 -2.16
N GLU A 3 6.31 -7.17 -2.35
CA GLU A 3 5.07 -7.62 -2.98
C GLU A 3 4.60 -6.57 -3.96
N ALA A 4 4.22 -7.01 -5.17
CA ALA A 4 3.77 -6.11 -6.22
C ALA A 4 2.25 -6.14 -6.32
N PHE A 5 1.66 -4.98 -6.52
CA PHE A 5 0.22 -4.80 -6.60
C PHE A 5 -0.14 -3.96 -7.82
N VAL A 6 -1.36 -4.19 -8.30
CA VAL A 6 -1.93 -3.40 -9.39
C VAL A 6 -3.32 -2.96 -8.94
N VAL A 7 -3.63 -1.70 -9.13
CA VAL A 7 -4.97 -1.19 -8.84
C VAL A 7 -5.45 -0.33 -10.00
N GLU A 8 -6.73 -0.46 -10.32
CA GLU A 8 -7.37 0.33 -11.36
C GLU A 8 -8.66 0.91 -10.81
N ARG A 9 -8.96 2.13 -11.20
CA ARG A 9 -10.16 2.80 -10.74
C ARG A 9 -10.61 3.82 -11.77
N ASP A 10 -11.93 3.99 -11.85
CA ASP A 10 -12.54 5.03 -12.67
C ASP A 10 -13.04 6.14 -11.77
N PHE A 11 -12.77 7.38 -12.17
CA PHE A 11 -13.29 8.56 -11.49
C PHE A 11 -14.06 9.40 -12.49
N LEU A 12 -15.18 9.97 -12.03
CA LEU A 12 -16.01 10.79 -12.90
C LEU A 12 -15.78 12.26 -12.62
N PHE A 13 -15.55 13.03 -13.67
CA PHE A 13 -15.60 14.48 -13.58
C PHE A 13 -17.05 14.93 -13.56
N LYS A 14 -17.27 16.06 -12.90
CA LYS A 14 -18.62 16.61 -12.79
C LYS A 14 -19.17 17.00 -14.14
N ASP A 15 -18.33 17.54 -15.01
CA ASP A 15 -18.68 18.00 -16.34
C ASP A 15 -17.79 17.33 -17.37
N SER A 16 -18.23 17.34 -18.63
CA SER A 16 -17.34 16.93 -19.73
C SER A 16 -16.17 17.88 -19.80
N ILE A 17 -14.99 17.35 -20.05
CA ILE A 17 -13.77 18.16 -20.16
C ILE A 17 -13.16 17.95 -21.54
N PHE A 18 -12.37 18.93 -21.97
CA PHE A 18 -11.72 18.85 -23.27
C PHE A 18 -10.48 17.95 -23.21
N GLU A 19 -9.60 18.22 -22.27
CA GLU A 19 -8.36 17.44 -22.13
C GLU A 19 -7.78 17.60 -20.72
N ILE A 20 -7.00 16.62 -20.31
CA ILE A 20 -6.17 16.69 -19.12
C ILE A 20 -4.82 17.26 -19.55
N THR A 21 -4.42 18.38 -18.96
CA THR A 21 -3.18 19.06 -19.32
C THR A 21 -1.99 18.63 -18.48
N SER A 22 -2.26 18.14 -17.26
CA SER A 22 -1.23 17.55 -16.40
C SER A 22 -1.88 16.58 -15.45
N ILE A 23 -1.14 15.55 -15.05
CA ILE A 23 -1.63 14.57 -14.10
C ILE A 23 -0.41 13.94 -13.41
N SER A 24 -0.56 13.71 -12.11
CA SER A 24 0.47 13.04 -11.34
C SER A 24 -0.19 12.19 -10.27
N VAL A 25 0.56 11.24 -9.72
CA VAL A 25 0.11 10.40 -8.64
C VAL A 25 1.12 10.49 -7.51
N GLU A 26 0.61 10.63 -6.29
CA GLU A 26 1.40 10.61 -5.07
C GLU A 26 0.75 9.64 -4.11
N HIS A 27 1.44 9.34 -3.02
CA HIS A 27 0.89 8.45 -2.02
C HIS A 27 1.18 9.01 -0.63
N ASP A 28 0.27 8.70 0.29
CA ASP A 28 0.38 9.10 1.68
C ASP A 28 -0.08 7.91 2.51
N GLU A 29 0.75 7.43 3.43
CA GLU A 29 0.45 6.22 4.16
C GLU A 29 0.94 6.28 5.58
N ASP A 30 0.31 5.47 6.43
CA ASP A 30 0.66 5.30 7.84
C ASP A 30 0.57 3.83 8.20
N ILE A 31 1.26 3.48 9.27
CA ILE A 31 1.14 2.15 9.87
C ILE A 31 0.10 2.25 10.98
N ASN A 32 -0.93 1.40 10.90
CA ASN A 32 -1.98 1.33 11.91
C ASN A 32 -2.06 -0.11 12.37
N GLY A 33 -1.50 -0.40 13.56
CA GLY A 33 -1.36 -1.76 14.03
C GLY A 33 -0.43 -2.53 13.13
N SER A 34 -0.94 -3.58 12.49
CA SER A 34 -0.18 -4.37 11.53
C SER A 34 -0.55 -4.03 10.08
N ASN A 35 -1.28 -2.94 9.86
CA ASN A 35 -1.74 -2.56 8.52
C ASN A 35 -0.99 -1.34 8.00
N LEU A 36 -0.68 -1.39 6.72
CA LEU A 36 -0.24 -0.22 5.97
C LEU A 36 -1.47 0.36 5.31
N GLU A 37 -1.86 1.57 5.69
CA GLU A 37 -3.08 2.22 5.21
C GLU A 37 -2.74 3.57 4.63
N GLY A 38 -3.45 3.95 3.58
CA GLY A 38 -3.24 5.27 3.01
C GLY A 38 -4.07 5.52 1.79
N ASP A 39 -3.63 6.52 1.02
CA ASP A 39 -4.30 6.91 -0.21
C ASP A 39 -3.29 7.14 -1.30
N PHE A 40 -3.66 6.76 -2.52
CA PHE A 40 -3.04 7.35 -3.70
C PHE A 40 -3.80 8.62 -4.02
N ILE A 41 -3.06 9.67 -4.33
CA ILE A 41 -3.65 10.98 -4.64
C ILE A 41 -3.34 11.27 -6.10
N ILE A 42 -4.38 11.23 -6.93
CA ILE A 42 -4.28 11.50 -8.35
C ILE A 42 -4.74 12.93 -8.57
N SER A 43 -3.86 13.79 -9.01
CA SER A 43 -4.18 15.21 -9.13
C SER A 43 -3.58 15.79 -10.40
N GLY A 44 -4.09 16.91 -10.81
CA GLY A 44 -3.61 17.58 -12.01
C GLY A 44 -4.51 18.72 -12.43
N ASP A 45 -4.41 19.05 -13.70
CA ASP A 45 -5.16 20.16 -14.31
C ASP A 45 -5.86 19.70 -15.58
N TYR A 46 -6.96 20.36 -15.92
CA TYR A 46 -7.68 20.06 -17.13
C TYR A 46 -8.28 21.35 -17.70
N ARG A 47 -8.63 21.28 -18.99
CA ARG A 47 -9.36 22.37 -19.65
C ARG A 47 -10.77 21.90 -20.00
N LEU A 48 -11.74 22.79 -19.76
CA LEU A 48 -13.14 22.46 -20.04
C LEU A 48 -13.45 22.52 -21.53
N HIS A 49 -12.81 23.44 -22.24
CA HIS A 49 -13.08 23.69 -23.67
C HIS A 49 -11.77 23.89 -24.41
N GLU A 50 -11.82 23.64 -25.69
CA GLU A 50 -10.63 23.76 -26.55
C GLU A 50 -10.04 25.17 -26.49
N ILE A 51 -10.90 26.17 -26.36
CA ILE A 51 -10.48 27.58 -26.36
C ILE A 51 -10.21 28.11 -24.96
N SER A 52 -10.30 27.27 -23.93
CA SER A 52 -10.06 27.71 -22.56
C SER A 52 -8.62 28.09 -22.35
N ILE A 53 -8.40 29.29 -21.83
CA ILE A 53 -7.07 29.75 -21.44
C ILE A 53 -6.76 29.24 -20.03
N ASN A 54 -7.76 29.25 -19.16
CA ASN A 54 -7.60 28.85 -17.75
C ASN A 54 -7.73 27.35 -17.63
N LYS A 55 -6.98 26.81 -16.67
CA LYS A 55 -7.04 25.39 -16.32
C LYS A 55 -7.73 25.24 -14.98
N GLU A 56 -8.40 24.11 -14.82
CA GLU A 56 -9.05 23.76 -13.58
C GLU A 56 -8.27 22.65 -12.90
N ASP A 57 -8.25 22.64 -11.57
CA ASP A 57 -7.56 21.62 -10.79
C ASP A 57 -8.49 20.45 -10.52
N PHE A 58 -7.91 19.26 -10.41
CA PHE A 58 -8.65 18.13 -9.91
C PHE A 58 -7.77 17.32 -8.96
N SER A 59 -8.43 16.60 -8.06
CA SER A 59 -7.76 15.71 -7.12
C SER A 59 -8.72 14.60 -6.72
N PHE A 60 -8.26 13.36 -6.89
CA PHE A 60 -9.02 12.18 -6.49
C PHE A 60 -8.18 11.35 -5.53
N LYS A 61 -8.85 10.70 -4.57
CA LYS A 61 -8.16 9.82 -3.63
C LYS A 61 -8.59 8.39 -3.86
N LEU A 62 -7.63 7.49 -3.83
CA LEU A 62 -7.85 6.06 -3.98
C LEU A 62 -7.26 5.38 -2.74
N PRO A 63 -8.11 4.96 -1.79
CA PRO A 63 -7.60 4.38 -0.55
C PRO A 63 -7.07 2.97 -0.75
N PHE A 64 -6.10 2.59 0.07
CA PHE A 64 -5.58 1.24 0.08
C PHE A 64 -5.29 0.81 1.51
N ILE A 65 -5.27 -0.51 1.71
CA ILE A 65 -4.90 -1.10 3.00
C ILE A 65 -4.25 -2.45 2.71
N HIS A 66 -3.13 -2.70 3.37
CA HIS A 66 -2.39 -3.96 3.25
C HIS A 66 -2.02 -4.46 4.63
N GLU A 67 -2.30 -5.72 4.89
CA GLU A 67 -1.91 -6.36 6.12
C GLU A 67 -0.45 -6.79 6.01
N ILE A 68 0.36 -6.38 6.99
CA ILE A 68 1.78 -6.67 7.03
C ILE A 68 2.02 -7.89 7.90
N ARG A 69 2.84 -8.82 7.42
CA ARG A 69 3.16 -10.03 8.17
C ARG A 69 3.90 -9.68 9.45
N SER A 70 3.68 -10.47 10.49
CA SER A 70 4.23 -10.21 11.81
C SER A 70 5.75 -10.27 11.85
N ASN A 71 6.37 -10.98 10.90
CA ASN A 71 7.82 -11.12 10.86
C ASN A 71 8.51 -10.00 10.08
N VAL A 72 7.79 -8.95 9.72
CA VAL A 72 8.36 -7.81 8.99
C VAL A 72 8.53 -6.65 9.95
N ASN A 73 9.68 -6.00 9.87
CA ASN A 73 9.95 -4.82 10.68
C ASN A 73 9.17 -3.63 10.11
N LEU A 74 8.19 -3.14 10.86
CA LEU A 74 7.28 -2.10 10.39
C LEU A 74 7.99 -0.78 10.11
N ASP A 75 9.14 -0.52 10.76
CA ASP A 75 9.89 0.70 10.52
C ASP A 75 10.57 0.72 9.16
N THR A 76 10.66 -0.42 8.50
CA THR A 76 11.33 -0.53 7.20
C THR A 76 10.34 -0.57 6.04
N ILE A 77 9.04 -0.49 6.32
CA ILE A 77 8.03 -0.58 5.27
C ILE A 77 8.16 0.60 4.33
N ASN A 78 8.13 0.30 3.04
CA ASN A 78 8.25 1.30 1.98
C ASN A 78 7.29 0.96 0.86
N LEU A 79 6.66 1.99 0.30
CA LEU A 79 5.79 1.84 -0.86
C LEU A 79 6.38 2.63 -2.01
N GLU A 80 6.47 2.00 -3.16
CA GLU A 80 7.03 2.64 -4.35
C GLU A 80 6.10 2.41 -5.53
N ILE A 81 5.69 3.49 -6.20
CA ILE A 81 4.90 3.42 -7.42
C ILE A 81 5.86 3.13 -8.56
N THR A 82 5.61 2.03 -9.28
CA THR A 82 6.49 1.59 -10.37
C THR A 82 5.94 1.93 -11.74
N ASP A 83 4.62 2.16 -11.85
CA ASP A 83 4.02 2.54 -13.12
C ASP A 83 2.69 3.23 -12.88
N PHE A 84 2.38 4.21 -13.71
CA PHE A 84 1.13 4.96 -13.64
C PHE A 84 0.71 5.33 -15.04
N THR A 85 -0.49 4.88 -15.45
CA THR A 85 -1.07 5.25 -16.72
C THR A 85 -2.51 5.68 -16.49
N TYR A 86 -3.04 6.43 -17.44
CA TYR A 86 -4.40 6.93 -17.33
C TYR A 86 -5.02 7.05 -18.72
N GLU A 87 -6.34 7.13 -18.72
CA GLU A 87 -7.11 7.24 -19.96
C GLU A 87 -8.37 8.04 -19.65
N LEU A 88 -8.68 8.98 -20.54
CA LEU A 88 -9.92 9.77 -20.43
C LEU A 88 -10.93 9.18 -21.40
N ASN A 89 -12.04 8.67 -20.86
CA ASN A 89 -13.10 8.03 -21.63
C ASN A 89 -14.32 8.94 -21.65
N ASN A 90 -14.94 9.08 -22.80
CA ASN A 90 -16.18 9.84 -22.98
C ASN A 90 -16.07 11.26 -22.45
N ASN A 91 -14.86 11.79 -22.36
CA ASN A 91 -14.56 13.15 -21.90
C ASN A 91 -14.98 13.46 -20.48
N ASP A 92 -15.38 12.47 -19.70
CA ASP A 92 -15.77 12.70 -18.30
C ASP A 92 -15.33 11.60 -17.34
N GLU A 93 -14.77 10.51 -17.84
CA GLU A 93 -14.38 9.40 -16.99
C GLU A 93 -12.87 9.20 -17.08
N LEU A 94 -12.20 9.36 -15.94
CA LEU A 94 -10.76 9.15 -15.84
C LEU A 94 -10.50 7.75 -15.32
N HIS A 95 -9.91 6.92 -16.16
CA HIS A 95 -9.48 5.56 -15.77
C HIS A 95 -8.01 5.63 -15.41
N VAL A 96 -7.64 5.16 -14.22
CA VAL A 96 -6.24 5.15 -13.78
C VAL A 96 -5.79 3.71 -13.51
N HIS A 97 -4.54 3.47 -13.81
CA HIS A 97 -3.87 2.19 -13.58
C HIS A 97 -2.58 2.49 -12.83
N ILE A 98 -2.43 1.93 -11.63
CA ILE A 98 -1.27 2.15 -10.77
C ILE A 98 -0.66 0.81 -10.42
N GLU A 99 0.65 0.68 -10.67
CA GLU A 99 1.42 -0.48 -10.23
C GLU A 99 2.38 -0.01 -9.16
N TYR A 100 2.48 -0.76 -8.08
CA TYR A 100 3.33 -0.38 -6.96
C TYR A 100 3.85 -1.59 -6.22
N ILE A 101 4.89 -1.37 -5.44
CA ILE A 101 5.55 -2.41 -4.65
C ILE A 101 5.54 -1.96 -3.20
N VAL A 102 5.16 -2.87 -2.31
CA VAL A 102 5.31 -2.69 -0.87
C VAL A 102 6.42 -3.62 -0.42
N SER A 103 7.42 -3.08 0.25
CA SER A 103 8.58 -3.85 0.70
C SER A 103 8.90 -3.53 2.14
N GLY A 104 9.66 -4.44 2.77
CA GLY A 104 10.11 -4.26 4.14
C GLY A 104 11.10 -5.36 4.48
N GLU A 105 11.90 -5.12 5.51
CA GLU A 105 12.91 -6.07 5.96
C GLU A 105 12.28 -7.06 6.92
N GLN A 106 12.62 -8.33 6.75
CA GLN A 106 12.15 -9.36 7.65
C GLN A 106 12.92 -9.28 8.96
N SER A 107 12.21 -9.54 10.04
CA SER A 107 12.82 -9.59 11.36
C SER A 107 13.67 -10.85 11.48
N LEU A 108 14.83 -10.74 12.08
CA LEU A 108 15.70 -11.87 12.36
C LEU A 108 15.25 -12.65 13.59
N ILE A 109 14.32 -12.15 14.39
CA ILE A 109 13.75 -12.78 15.57
C ILE A 109 12.47 -13.46 15.16
N GLU A 110 12.46 -14.75 15.28
CA GLU A 110 11.26 -15.46 14.90
C GLU A 110 10.61 -16.10 16.08
N PHE A 111 11.05 -16.19 15.99
CA PHE A 111 10.59 -16.85 16.81
C PHE A 111 9.97 -17.22 16.89
N ALA A 112 10.62 -17.67 17.25
CA ALA A 112 10.30 -17.68 17.72
C ALA A 112 9.56 -17.96 17.68
N ASP A 113 9.79 -18.35 17.42
CA ASP A 113 9.02 -18.25 17.71
C ASP A 113 8.64 -18.48 17.54
N GLU A 114 8.65 -19.03 17.72
CA GLU A 114 8.15 -19.08 18.19
C GLU A 114 8.38 -19.35 17.96
N LYS A 115 8.53 -19.95 17.36
CA LYS A 115 8.58 -20.14 17.66
C LYS A 115 9.12 -19.97 17.57
N ASP A 116 9.42 -20.51 17.64
CA ASP A 116 9.78 -20.05 18.25
C ASP A 116 10.10 -19.93 18.44
N LEU A 117 10.30 -20.41 18.60
CA LEU A 117 10.48 -19.94 19.35
C LEU A 117 10.43 -20.47 19.35
N ASN A 118 10.35 -21.30 19.30
CA ASN A 118 10.08 -21.48 20.03
C ASN A 118 10.71 -21.94 19.92
N GLU A 119 10.60 -22.07 19.35
CA GLU A 119 10.80 -22.01 19.83
C GLU A 119 11.73 -21.70 20.12
N PHE A 120 12.21 -22.11 20.00
CA PHE A 120 12.69 -21.44 20.69
C PHE A 120 12.92 -21.79 21.05
N LEU A 121 12.73 -22.09 20.92
CA LEU A 121 12.63 -21.84 21.82
C LEU A 121 12.62 -22.61 21.88
N ASN A 122 12.64 -23.68 21.99
CA ASN A 122 12.22 -24.01 22.55
C ASN A 122 12.84 -24.39 22.62
N LYS A 123 12.68 -24.33 22.25
CA LYS A 123 12.64 -24.15 22.63
C LYS A 123 13.15 -23.96 23.04
N THR A 124 13.34 -24.88 22.73
CA THR A 124 13.20 -24.39 23.44
C THR A 124 13.22 -24.46 23.61
N ASP A 125 13.17 -24.94 23.26
CA ASP A 125 12.50 -24.67 23.85
C ASP A 125 12.44 -24.53 23.80
N ALA A 126 12.49 -25.39 23.51
CA ALA A 126 11.88 -24.85 23.78
C ALA A 126 11.79 -24.65 23.72
N GLU A 127 11.52 -24.45 23.26
CA GLU A 127 10.76 -23.79 23.49
C GLU A 127 10.57 -23.25 23.43
N VAL A 128 11.03 -24.69 23.32
CA VAL A 128 10.38 -24.04 23.63
C VAL A 128 10.06 -23.77 23.60
N VAL A 129 10.08 -24.34 23.22
CA VAL A 129 9.36 -23.74 23.53
C VAL A 129 8.96 -23.35 23.43
N ASP A 130 8.94 -23.91 22.93
CA ASP A 130 8.08 -23.23 23.20
C ASP A 130 8.00 -22.75 23.07
N LEU A 131 7.77 -23.37 22.73
CA LEU A 131 7.18 -22.62 22.95
C LEU A 131 6.82 -22.24 22.76
N THR A 132 6.88 -22.84 22.48
CA THR A 132 6.13 -22.22 22.65
C THR A 132 5.88 -21.80 22.58
N GLU A 133 5.85 -22.07 22.25
CA GLU A 133 5.22 -21.43 22.50
C GLU A 133 5.11 -20.78 22.58
N ASP A 134 5.50 -22.14 22.46
CA ASP A 134 5.00 -21.44 22.92
C ASP A 134 5.12 -20.81 22.93
N GLU A 135 5.03 -21.24 22.68
CA GLU A 135 4.67 -20.58 22.98
C GLU A 135 4.80 -19.92 23.05
N PRO A 136 5.05 -21.42 23.31
CA PRO A 136 4.81 -20.83 23.59
C PRO A 136 5.03 -20.27 23.45
N ARG A 137 4.80 -20.62 23.27
CA ARG A 137 4.59 -20.05 23.52
C ARG A 137 4.84 -19.29 23.32
N PHE A 138 4.86 -19.73 23.00
CA PHE A 138 4.68 -18.96 23.22
C PHE A 138 4.73 -18.55 22.93
N LYS A 139 4.60 -19.28 22.90
CA LYS A 139 4.33 -18.88 23.06
C LYS A 139 4.39 -18.25 22.83
N GLU A 140 4.34 -18.80 22.66
CA GLU A 140 4.05 -18.24 22.78
C GLU A 140 4.14 -17.69 22.52
N VAL A 141 4.38 -18.62 22.49
CA VAL A 141 4.11 -18.10 22.66
C VAL A 141 3.96 -17.65 22.33
N SER A 142 3.95 -18.37 22.08
CA SER A 142 3.45 -17.79 22.24
C SER A 142 3.55 -17.53 22.16
#